data_526167abfd01be5d8dd30959807605cd
#
_entry.id   526167abfd01be5d8dd30959807605cd
#
_cell.length_a   1.000
_cell.length_b   1.000
_cell.length_c   1.000
_cell.angle_alpha   90.00
_cell.angle_beta   90.00
_cell.angle_gamma   90.00
#
_symmetry.space_group_name_H-M   'P 1'
#
loop_
_entity.id
_entity.type
_entity.pdbx_description
1 polymer ?
#
loop_
_entity_poly.entity_id
_entity_poly.type
_entity_poly.pdbx_seq_one_letter_code
_entity_poly.pdbx_strand_id
1 'polypeptide(L)'
;MQVVNKYKLPSAIDTFTQTNLIIPLKQLVTTWAGGCLEDIYLSGSRAKGTAVNLSSDLDLFISLKSITNNTLKEIYNSLYYHIEQAGYKVRKQNVSIGVSIGEKQVDLVPGKKRAGFTNDHSLYISKRDTWTQTNVITHINTVKNSGRINEIILTKIWRKLHNLDFPSIYLELSVLEALKGKQTASPSSNFWSVLEYLNDNFIDKRILDPANTNNMISDDLYKYEKEAIQRKAKESRGQKYWRDIIW
;
A
#
# COMPACT_ATOMS: atom_id res chain seq x y z
N MET A 1 -2.13 15.14 -17.55
CA MET A 1 -1.91 15.72 -16.18
C MET A 1 -3.22 16.12 -15.48
N GLN A 2 -4.27 16.58 -16.17
CA GLN A 2 -5.55 16.96 -15.54
C GLN A 2 -6.16 15.84 -14.68
N VAL A 3 -6.16 14.57 -15.17
CA VAL A 3 -6.67 13.40 -14.43
C VAL A 3 -5.88 13.17 -13.14
N VAL A 4 -4.55 13.26 -13.17
CA VAL A 4 -3.73 13.14 -11.95
C VAL A 4 -4.12 14.20 -10.93
N ASN A 5 -4.23 15.46 -11.35
CA ASN A 5 -4.58 16.57 -10.46
C ASN A 5 -5.99 16.43 -9.87
N LYS A 6 -6.94 15.85 -10.62
CA LYS A 6 -8.31 15.59 -10.15
C LYS A 6 -8.35 14.58 -8.98
N TYR A 7 -7.48 13.58 -8.98
CA TYR A 7 -7.57 12.45 -8.06
C TYR A 7 -6.46 12.38 -7.03
N LYS A 8 -5.30 12.97 -7.29
CA LYS A 8 -4.15 12.93 -6.38
C LYS A 8 -4.48 13.61 -5.06
N LEU A 9 -4.22 12.90 -3.97
CA LEU A 9 -4.29 13.48 -2.64
C LEU A 9 -2.94 14.10 -2.22
N PRO A 10 -2.94 15.23 -1.49
CA PRO A 10 -1.72 15.78 -0.91
C PRO A 10 -1.01 14.76 -0.03
N SER A 11 0.32 14.79 -0.01
CA SER A 11 1.09 13.95 0.93
C SER A 11 0.90 14.43 2.38
N ALA A 12 0.73 15.72 2.58
CA ALA A 12 0.39 16.29 3.89
C ALA A 12 -1.05 15.89 4.29
N ILE A 13 -1.20 15.54 5.55
CA ILE A 13 -2.50 15.27 6.16
C ILE A 13 -3.08 16.62 6.63
N ASP A 14 -4.35 16.85 6.34
CA ASP A 14 -5.04 18.05 6.79
C ASP A 14 -5.12 18.11 8.33
N THR A 15 -5.19 19.32 8.87
CA THR A 15 -5.19 19.56 10.33
C THR A 15 -6.32 18.84 11.05
N PHE A 16 -7.52 18.80 10.46
CA PHE A 16 -8.66 18.10 11.04
C PHE A 16 -8.37 16.60 11.19
N THR A 17 -7.89 15.96 10.15
CA THR A 17 -7.51 14.53 10.16
C THR A 17 -6.37 14.27 11.15
N GLN A 18 -5.37 15.16 11.17
CA GLN A 18 -4.26 15.03 12.10
C GLN A 18 -4.74 15.09 13.56
N THR A 19 -5.56 16.08 13.92
CA THR A 19 -5.99 16.33 15.30
C THR A 19 -7.03 15.32 15.78
N ASN A 20 -8.01 14.99 14.91
CA ASN A 20 -9.16 14.19 15.33
C ASN A 20 -9.02 12.68 15.07
N LEU A 21 -8.06 12.26 14.23
CA LEU A 21 -7.85 10.84 13.91
C LEU A 21 -6.46 10.36 14.32
N ILE A 22 -5.41 10.99 13.76
CA ILE A 22 -4.06 10.46 13.90
C ILE A 22 -3.54 10.60 15.32
N ILE A 23 -3.67 11.78 15.93
CA ILE A 23 -3.17 12.03 17.29
C ILE A 23 -3.86 11.11 18.31
N PRO A 24 -5.21 11.01 18.38
CA PRO A 24 -5.88 10.10 19.30
C PRO A 24 -5.48 8.62 19.12
N LEU A 25 -5.40 8.14 17.89
CA LEU A 25 -4.97 6.77 17.62
C LEU A 25 -3.51 6.54 18.02
N LYS A 26 -2.62 7.48 17.75
CA LYS A 26 -1.22 7.38 18.21
C LYS A 26 -1.12 7.35 19.73
N GLN A 27 -1.91 8.13 20.45
CA GLN A 27 -1.96 8.10 21.92
C GLN A 27 -2.42 6.74 22.44
N LEU A 28 -3.50 6.17 21.88
CA LEU A 28 -3.98 4.83 22.25
C LEU A 28 -2.92 3.75 21.97
N VAL A 29 -2.31 3.78 20.80
CA VAL A 29 -1.23 2.85 20.44
C VAL A 29 -0.03 3.00 21.38
N THR A 30 0.33 4.23 21.76
CA THR A 30 1.44 4.49 22.69
C THR A 30 1.13 3.91 24.06
N THR A 31 -0.10 4.10 24.56
CA THR A 31 -0.55 3.52 25.83
C THR A 31 -0.54 1.99 25.80
N TRP A 32 -1.05 1.39 24.71
CA TRP A 32 -1.06 -0.06 24.53
C TRP A 32 0.35 -0.66 24.46
N ALA A 33 1.24 -0.08 23.68
CA ALA A 33 2.57 -0.63 23.45
C ALA A 33 3.55 -0.35 24.61
N GLY A 34 3.33 0.73 25.36
CA GLY A 34 4.16 1.13 26.49
C GLY A 34 5.65 1.16 26.13
N GLY A 35 6.48 0.56 26.96
CA GLY A 35 7.93 0.48 26.75
C GLY A 35 8.37 -0.36 25.54
N CYS A 36 7.47 -1.13 24.94
CA CYS A 36 7.74 -1.91 23.72
C CYS A 36 7.64 -1.08 22.45
N LEU A 37 7.09 0.14 22.49
CA LEU A 37 7.01 1.00 21.31
C LEU A 37 8.40 1.49 20.89
N GLU A 38 8.70 1.36 19.61
CA GLU A 38 9.85 2.00 18.95
C GLU A 38 9.41 3.28 18.26
N ASP A 39 8.40 3.20 17.36
CA ASP A 39 7.90 4.36 16.60
C ASP A 39 6.52 4.09 16.00
N ILE A 40 5.80 5.17 15.63
CA ILE A 40 4.55 5.14 14.86
C ILE A 40 4.65 6.15 13.72
N TYR A 41 4.66 5.67 12.49
CA TYR A 41 4.80 6.54 11.33
C TYR A 41 3.80 6.24 10.22
N LEU A 42 3.55 7.26 9.41
CA LEU A 42 2.71 7.13 8.23
C LEU A 42 3.35 6.16 7.23
N SER A 43 2.55 5.28 6.66
CA SER A 43 2.97 4.30 5.66
C SER A 43 2.04 4.31 4.43
N GLY A 44 2.04 3.25 3.65
CA GLY A 44 1.15 3.08 2.52
C GLY A 44 1.25 4.16 1.45
N SER A 45 0.14 4.42 0.78
CA SER A 45 0.08 5.31 -0.38
C SER A 45 0.38 6.77 -0.06
N ARG A 46 0.01 7.24 1.15
CA ARG A 46 0.29 8.61 1.59
C ARG A 46 1.78 8.86 1.76
N ALA A 47 2.48 7.96 2.43
CA ALA A 47 3.93 8.08 2.64
C ALA A 47 4.71 8.00 1.31
N LYS A 48 4.21 7.21 0.35
CA LYS A 48 4.80 7.06 -0.98
C LYS A 48 4.49 8.23 -1.93
N GLY A 49 3.51 9.09 -1.60
CA GLY A 49 3.04 10.17 -2.48
C GLY A 49 2.16 9.70 -3.65
N THR A 50 1.59 8.50 -3.56
CA THR A 50 0.77 7.86 -4.60
C THR A 50 -0.71 7.72 -4.22
N ALA A 51 -1.15 8.45 -3.20
CA ALA A 51 -2.52 8.42 -2.72
C ALA A 51 -3.49 9.08 -3.71
N VAL A 52 -4.65 8.43 -3.91
CA VAL A 52 -5.75 8.94 -4.74
C VAL A 52 -7.06 8.95 -3.94
N ASN A 53 -7.93 9.93 -4.17
CA ASN A 53 -9.20 10.07 -3.42
C ASN A 53 -10.22 8.94 -3.68
N LEU A 54 -10.00 8.14 -4.72
CA LEU A 54 -10.86 6.97 -5.03
C LEU A 54 -10.64 5.78 -4.09
N SER A 55 -9.55 5.73 -3.31
CA SER A 55 -9.19 4.54 -2.54
C SER A 55 -8.06 4.73 -1.54
N SER A 56 -8.00 5.85 -0.85
CA SER A 56 -6.89 6.08 0.09
C SER A 56 -7.37 6.04 1.52
N ASP A 57 -7.12 4.90 2.17
CA ASP A 57 -7.08 4.78 3.61
C ASP A 57 -5.77 5.40 4.13
N LEU A 58 -5.75 5.74 5.41
CA LEU A 58 -4.53 6.16 6.09
C LEU A 58 -3.88 4.93 6.72
N ASP A 59 -2.63 4.70 6.41
CA ASP A 59 -1.87 3.58 6.96
C ASP A 59 -0.90 4.09 8.04
N LEU A 60 -1.02 3.60 9.27
CA LEU A 60 -0.08 3.82 10.36
C LEU A 60 0.69 2.54 10.65
N PHE A 61 1.98 2.56 10.42
CA PHE A 61 2.85 1.46 10.79
C PHE A 61 3.32 1.65 12.23
N ILE A 62 3.14 0.62 13.05
CA ILE A 62 3.52 0.58 14.46
C ILE A 62 4.76 -0.30 14.59
N SER A 63 5.90 0.32 14.79
CA SER A 63 7.16 -0.38 15.01
C SER A 63 7.31 -0.72 16.50
N LEU A 64 7.33 -2.01 16.81
CA LEU A 64 7.63 -2.51 18.15
C LEU A 64 9.08 -2.99 18.23
N LYS A 65 9.72 -2.80 19.38
CA LYS A 65 11.08 -3.23 19.66
C LYS A 65 11.25 -4.75 19.49
N SER A 66 12.41 -5.18 19.07
CA SER A 66 12.75 -6.62 18.92
C SER A 66 12.67 -7.40 20.23
N ILE A 67 12.90 -6.73 21.36
CA ILE A 67 12.82 -7.30 22.72
C ILE A 67 11.38 -7.54 23.23
N THR A 68 10.35 -7.16 22.46
CA THR A 68 8.94 -7.42 22.82
C THR A 68 8.71 -8.93 22.97
N ASN A 69 8.27 -9.38 24.15
CA ASN A 69 8.14 -10.81 24.44
C ASN A 69 6.95 -11.49 23.75
N ASN A 70 5.89 -10.70 23.46
CA ASN A 70 4.67 -11.21 22.83
C ASN A 70 4.94 -11.81 21.44
N THR A 71 4.18 -12.86 21.10
CA THR A 71 4.12 -13.40 19.75
C THR A 71 3.44 -12.40 18.81
N LEU A 72 3.67 -12.54 17.51
CA LEU A 72 3.05 -11.66 16.50
C LEU A 72 1.52 -11.73 16.52
N LYS A 73 0.96 -12.91 16.79
CA LYS A 73 -0.49 -13.13 16.96
C LYS A 73 -1.05 -12.42 18.17
N GLU A 74 -0.36 -12.48 19.31
CA GLU A 74 -0.75 -11.77 20.53
C GLU A 74 -0.68 -10.25 20.34
N ILE A 75 0.37 -9.74 19.71
CA ILE A 75 0.53 -8.33 19.36
C ILE A 75 -0.67 -7.86 18.52
N TYR A 76 -1.00 -8.59 17.46
CA TYR A 76 -2.11 -8.26 16.57
C TYR A 76 -3.47 -8.28 17.29
N ASN A 77 -3.74 -9.34 18.07
CA ASN A 77 -5.01 -9.48 18.76
C ASN A 77 -5.15 -8.49 19.93
N SER A 78 -4.10 -8.28 20.71
CA SER A 78 -4.16 -7.32 21.84
C SER A 78 -4.35 -5.89 21.34
N LEU A 79 -3.73 -5.48 20.22
CA LEU A 79 -3.98 -4.18 19.62
C LEU A 79 -5.44 -4.06 19.17
N TYR A 80 -5.97 -5.09 18.50
CA TYR A 80 -7.38 -5.12 18.08
C TYR A 80 -8.32 -4.84 19.27
N TYR A 81 -8.19 -5.62 20.35
CA TYR A 81 -9.05 -5.47 21.53
C TYR A 81 -8.85 -4.13 22.24
N HIS A 82 -7.62 -3.63 22.29
CA HIS A 82 -7.34 -2.34 22.93
C HIS A 82 -8.05 -1.19 22.20
N ILE A 83 -8.03 -1.16 20.86
CA ILE A 83 -8.72 -0.13 20.08
C ILE A 83 -10.24 -0.31 20.15
N GLU A 84 -10.74 -1.55 20.15
CA GLU A 84 -12.17 -1.86 20.30
C GLU A 84 -12.70 -1.39 21.67
N GLN A 85 -11.99 -1.67 22.76
CA GLN A 85 -12.34 -1.23 24.12
C GLN A 85 -12.33 0.30 24.28
N ALA A 86 -11.53 1.00 23.48
CA ALA A 86 -11.56 2.47 23.42
C ALA A 86 -12.79 3.03 22.68
N GLY A 87 -13.71 2.17 22.23
CA GLY A 87 -14.97 2.54 21.59
C GLY A 87 -14.90 2.73 20.06
N TYR A 88 -13.81 2.38 19.43
CA TYR A 88 -13.70 2.47 17.97
C TYR A 88 -14.30 1.24 17.27
N LYS A 89 -14.92 1.47 16.12
CA LYS A 89 -15.34 0.39 15.23
C LYS A 89 -14.11 -0.17 14.50
N VAL A 90 -13.78 -1.42 14.81
CA VAL A 90 -12.57 -2.09 14.26
C VAL A 90 -12.92 -3.33 13.44
N ARG A 91 -12.06 -3.67 12.50
CA ARG A 91 -12.14 -4.93 11.76
C ARG A 91 -10.75 -5.55 11.59
N LYS A 92 -10.66 -6.86 11.72
CA LYS A 92 -9.44 -7.61 11.41
C LYS A 92 -9.24 -7.68 9.90
N GLN A 93 -8.04 -7.33 9.45
CA GLN A 93 -7.60 -7.48 8.07
C GLN A 93 -6.43 -8.48 8.02
N ASN A 94 -5.81 -8.67 6.86
CA ASN A 94 -4.77 -9.69 6.72
C ASN A 94 -3.54 -9.43 7.60
N VAL A 95 -3.03 -8.18 7.58
CA VAL A 95 -1.84 -7.77 8.37
C VAL A 95 -2.10 -6.51 9.19
N SER A 96 -3.25 -5.87 9.03
CA SER A 96 -3.62 -4.62 9.68
C SER A 96 -4.92 -4.76 10.46
N ILE A 97 -5.20 -3.77 11.29
CA ILE A 97 -6.47 -3.55 11.98
C ILE A 97 -7.07 -2.29 11.39
N GLY A 98 -8.18 -2.44 10.65
CA GLY A 98 -8.91 -1.32 10.11
C GLY A 98 -9.74 -0.64 11.19
N VAL A 99 -9.59 0.67 11.34
CA VAL A 99 -10.32 1.52 12.30
C VAL A 99 -11.19 2.50 11.53
N SER A 100 -12.50 2.47 11.78
CA SER A 100 -13.47 3.40 11.16
C SER A 100 -13.75 4.57 12.08
N ILE A 101 -13.59 5.80 11.56
CA ILE A 101 -13.87 7.05 12.28
C ILE A 101 -14.67 7.97 11.35
N GLY A 102 -16.00 7.99 11.54
CA GLY A 102 -16.91 8.59 10.57
C GLY A 102 -16.79 7.89 9.22
N GLU A 103 -16.58 8.67 8.17
CA GLU A 103 -16.37 8.14 6.81
C GLU A 103 -14.90 7.76 6.50
N LYS A 104 -13.97 8.04 7.42
CA LYS A 104 -12.54 7.79 7.21
C LYS A 104 -12.13 6.43 7.77
N GLN A 105 -11.15 5.84 7.10
CA GLN A 105 -10.55 4.57 7.48
C GLN A 105 -9.08 4.79 7.81
N VAL A 106 -8.61 4.17 8.89
CA VAL A 106 -7.20 4.13 9.27
C VAL A 106 -6.79 2.69 9.49
N ASP A 107 -5.76 2.25 8.81
CA ASP A 107 -5.19 0.91 8.97
C ASP A 107 -3.99 0.96 9.91
N LEU A 108 -4.08 0.24 11.02
CA LEU A 108 -3.00 0.08 11.99
C LEU A 108 -2.24 -1.21 11.68
N VAL A 109 -0.97 -1.11 11.34
CA VAL A 109 -0.12 -2.25 10.95
C VAL A 109 0.93 -2.49 12.02
N PRO A 110 0.73 -3.43 12.97
CA PRO A 110 1.73 -3.72 13.99
C PRO A 110 2.84 -4.61 13.45
N GLY A 111 4.08 -4.16 13.57
CA GLY A 111 5.27 -4.91 13.18
C GLY A 111 6.27 -5.00 14.33
N LYS A 112 6.78 -6.21 14.58
CA LYS A 112 7.87 -6.44 15.53
C LYS A 112 9.19 -6.36 14.80
N LYS A 113 10.06 -5.43 15.22
CA LYS A 113 11.39 -5.23 14.65
C LYS A 113 12.21 -6.51 14.80
N ARG A 114 12.96 -6.85 13.77
CA ARG A 114 13.91 -7.98 13.81
C ARG A 114 15.20 -7.53 14.49
N ALA A 115 15.93 -8.47 15.08
CA ALA A 115 17.23 -8.19 15.66
C ALA A 115 18.21 -7.73 14.58
N GLY A 116 19.12 -6.83 14.95
CA GLY A 116 20.10 -6.22 14.05
C GLY A 116 19.83 -4.75 13.76
N PHE A 117 20.66 -4.17 12.90
CA PHE A 117 20.63 -2.73 12.56
C PHE A 117 19.77 -2.42 11.32
N THR A 118 18.83 -3.29 10.96
CA THR A 118 17.93 -3.10 9.83
C THR A 118 16.59 -2.52 10.27
N ASN A 119 15.80 -2.01 9.29
CA ASN A 119 14.41 -1.62 9.50
C ASN A 119 13.43 -2.75 9.16
N ASP A 120 13.89 -4.00 9.25
CA ASP A 120 13.07 -5.17 8.97
C ASP A 120 12.16 -5.49 10.15
N HIS A 121 10.93 -5.84 9.82
CA HIS A 121 9.89 -6.20 10.77
C HIS A 121 9.23 -7.52 10.40
N SER A 122 8.79 -8.25 11.40
CA SER A 122 7.90 -9.40 11.24
C SER A 122 6.47 -8.96 11.49
N LEU A 123 5.55 -9.34 10.59
CA LEU A 123 4.10 -9.08 10.68
C LEU A 123 3.35 -10.39 10.83
N TYR A 124 2.23 -10.37 11.55
CA TYR A 124 1.29 -11.46 11.57
C TYR A 124 0.37 -11.45 10.34
N ILE A 125 0.18 -12.61 9.71
CA ILE A 125 -0.78 -12.81 8.61
C ILE A 125 -1.99 -13.57 9.17
N SER A 126 -3.06 -12.84 9.48
CA SER A 126 -4.22 -13.39 10.19
C SER A 126 -4.99 -14.46 9.38
N LYS A 127 -5.11 -14.31 8.07
CA LYS A 127 -5.83 -15.25 7.20
C LYS A 127 -5.17 -16.62 7.11
N ARG A 128 -3.86 -16.71 7.29
CA ARG A 128 -3.07 -17.94 7.18
C ARG A 128 -2.50 -18.41 8.52
N ASP A 129 -2.74 -17.67 9.61
CA ASP A 129 -2.15 -17.88 10.93
C ASP A 129 -0.62 -18.10 10.88
N THR A 130 0.06 -17.22 10.16
CA THR A 130 1.51 -17.28 9.93
C THR A 130 2.12 -15.87 9.99
N TRP A 131 3.30 -15.71 9.50
CA TRP A 131 4.00 -14.43 9.51
C TRP A 131 4.69 -14.12 8.17
N THR A 132 5.01 -12.85 7.96
CA THR A 132 5.86 -12.38 6.86
C THR A 132 6.87 -11.35 7.34
N GLN A 133 7.93 -11.18 6.58
CA GLN A 133 8.88 -10.08 6.78
C GLN A 133 8.52 -8.93 5.87
N THR A 134 8.72 -7.71 6.36
CA THR A 134 8.60 -6.48 5.57
C THR A 134 9.64 -5.46 6.00
N ASN A 135 9.93 -4.51 5.10
CA ASN A 135 10.67 -3.28 5.37
C ASN A 135 9.90 -2.11 4.75
N VAL A 136 9.09 -1.46 5.56
CA VAL A 136 8.20 -0.38 5.10
C VAL A 136 8.99 0.80 4.54
N ILE A 137 10.16 1.11 5.11
CA ILE A 137 11.03 2.19 4.61
C ILE A 137 11.56 1.86 3.21
N THR A 138 11.95 0.60 2.97
CA THR A 138 12.35 0.14 1.62
C THR A 138 11.19 0.29 0.63
N HIS A 139 9.97 -0.12 0.96
CA HIS A 139 8.80 0.07 0.11
C HIS A 139 8.53 1.54 -0.21
N ILE A 140 8.58 2.42 0.82
CA ILE A 140 8.39 3.85 0.64
C ILE A 140 9.45 4.42 -0.29
N ASN A 141 10.72 4.14 -0.04
CA ASN A 141 11.84 4.69 -0.80
C ASN A 141 11.87 4.19 -2.25
N THR A 142 11.59 2.89 -2.47
CA THR A 142 11.50 2.30 -3.83
C THR A 142 10.51 3.06 -4.70
N VAL A 143 9.33 3.38 -4.17
CA VAL A 143 8.29 4.09 -4.91
C VAL A 143 8.56 5.59 -4.98
N LYS A 144 8.82 6.23 -3.83
CA LYS A 144 8.99 7.69 -3.72
C LYS A 144 10.15 8.21 -4.56
N ASN A 145 11.26 7.47 -4.59
CA ASN A 145 12.48 7.87 -5.30
C ASN A 145 12.53 7.36 -6.75
N SER A 146 11.48 6.71 -7.23
CA SER A 146 11.45 6.12 -8.58
C SER A 146 11.37 7.14 -9.73
N GLY A 147 10.91 8.38 -9.45
CA GLY A 147 10.55 9.35 -10.48
C GLY A 147 9.27 9.00 -11.25
N ARG A 148 8.47 7.99 -10.81
CA ARG A 148 7.31 7.44 -11.51
C ARG A 148 5.98 7.66 -10.79
N ILE A 149 5.92 8.63 -9.89
CA ILE A 149 4.73 8.88 -9.06
C ILE A 149 3.47 9.14 -9.90
N ASN A 150 3.58 9.91 -10.98
CA ASN A 150 2.44 10.24 -11.83
C ASN A 150 1.92 9.01 -12.60
N GLU A 151 2.81 8.17 -13.11
CA GLU A 151 2.45 6.94 -13.80
C GLU A 151 1.80 5.92 -12.87
N ILE A 152 2.31 5.81 -11.64
CA ILE A 152 1.71 4.98 -10.60
C ILE A 152 0.31 5.50 -10.25
N ILE A 153 0.13 6.82 -10.08
CA ILE A 153 -1.18 7.43 -9.82
C ILE A 153 -2.14 7.15 -10.98
N LEU A 154 -1.72 7.36 -12.24
CA LEU A 154 -2.54 7.05 -13.41
C LEU A 154 -2.98 5.59 -13.42
N THR A 155 -2.06 4.66 -13.15
CA THR A 155 -2.39 3.23 -13.11
C THR A 155 -3.33 2.89 -11.94
N LYS A 156 -3.21 3.53 -10.78
CA LYS A 156 -4.13 3.37 -9.65
C LYS A 156 -5.53 3.89 -9.96
N ILE A 157 -5.63 5.05 -10.63
CA ILE A 157 -6.91 5.59 -11.09
C ILE A 157 -7.55 4.63 -12.09
N TRP A 158 -6.80 4.21 -13.12
CA TRP A 158 -7.24 3.24 -14.12
C TRP A 158 -7.75 1.95 -13.46
N ARG A 159 -6.98 1.35 -12.54
CA ARG A 159 -7.40 0.18 -11.76
C ARG A 159 -8.75 0.39 -11.08
N LYS A 160 -8.96 1.54 -10.45
CA LYS A 160 -10.20 1.85 -9.70
C LYS A 160 -11.39 2.11 -10.63
N LEU A 161 -11.21 2.86 -11.68
CA LEU A 161 -12.26 3.13 -12.67
C LEU A 161 -12.75 1.85 -13.35
N HIS A 162 -11.89 0.85 -13.47
CA HIS A 162 -12.22 -0.44 -14.09
C HIS A 162 -12.47 -1.57 -13.08
N ASN A 163 -12.57 -1.27 -11.79
CA ASN A 163 -12.86 -2.23 -10.69
C ASN A 163 -11.94 -3.47 -10.71
N LEU A 164 -10.65 -3.28 -10.98
CA LEU A 164 -9.68 -4.37 -11.02
C LEU A 164 -9.15 -4.69 -9.63
N ASP A 165 -9.07 -5.96 -9.29
CA ASP A 165 -8.34 -6.43 -8.11
C ASP A 165 -6.85 -6.51 -8.46
N PHE A 166 -6.12 -5.49 -8.08
CA PHE A 166 -4.69 -5.36 -8.33
C PHE A 166 -4.03 -4.77 -7.09
N PRO A 167 -3.38 -5.58 -6.25
CA PRO A 167 -2.76 -5.14 -5.00
C PRO A 167 -1.80 -3.95 -5.23
N SER A 168 -1.86 -2.95 -4.34
CA SER A 168 -1.18 -1.68 -4.59
C SER A 168 0.32 -1.82 -4.76
N ILE A 169 0.99 -2.64 -3.94
CA ILE A 169 2.45 -2.83 -4.07
C ILE A 169 2.80 -3.56 -5.38
N TYR A 170 2.01 -4.56 -5.79
CA TYR A 170 2.22 -5.25 -7.04
C TYR A 170 2.03 -4.33 -8.24
N LEU A 171 0.97 -3.51 -8.24
CA LEU A 171 0.76 -2.47 -9.25
C LEU A 171 1.94 -1.50 -9.32
N GLU A 172 2.38 -0.95 -8.18
CA GLU A 172 3.49 -0.01 -8.10
C GLU A 172 4.77 -0.60 -8.71
N LEU A 173 5.14 -1.82 -8.30
CA LEU A 173 6.32 -2.51 -8.82
C LEU A 173 6.18 -2.88 -10.30
N SER A 174 4.98 -3.24 -10.76
CA SER A 174 4.71 -3.49 -12.19
C SER A 174 4.91 -2.24 -13.05
N VAL A 175 4.50 -1.06 -12.55
CA VAL A 175 4.76 0.22 -13.22
C VAL A 175 6.26 0.50 -13.30
N LEU A 176 7.00 0.26 -12.21
CA LEU A 176 8.45 0.45 -12.20
C LEU A 176 9.16 -0.48 -13.17
N GLU A 177 8.75 -1.75 -13.24
CA GLU A 177 9.30 -2.72 -14.17
C GLU A 177 8.98 -2.34 -15.63
N ALA A 178 7.73 -1.96 -15.93
CA ALA A 178 7.30 -1.53 -17.26
C ALA A 178 8.08 -0.32 -17.80
N LEU A 179 8.53 0.55 -16.90
CA LEU A 179 9.18 1.81 -17.22
C LEU A 179 10.70 1.80 -16.99
N LYS A 180 11.27 0.64 -16.71
CA LYS A 180 12.71 0.50 -16.52
C LYS A 180 13.47 0.97 -17.76
N GLY A 181 14.41 1.90 -17.59
CA GLY A 181 15.18 2.50 -18.68
C GLY A 181 14.43 3.52 -19.55
N LYS A 182 13.14 3.79 -19.30
CA LYS A 182 12.39 4.83 -20.05
C LYS A 182 12.55 6.21 -19.39
N GLN A 183 12.48 7.26 -20.23
CA GLN A 183 12.54 8.64 -19.73
C GLN A 183 11.30 9.01 -18.91
N THR A 184 11.43 9.98 -17.99
CA THR A 184 10.35 10.45 -17.12
C THR A 184 9.55 11.64 -17.70
N ALA A 185 9.95 12.18 -18.84
CA ALA A 185 9.44 13.45 -19.38
C ALA A 185 7.97 13.41 -19.86
N SER A 186 7.41 12.25 -20.17
CA SER A 186 6.06 12.13 -20.74
C SER A 186 5.20 11.10 -19.97
N PRO A 187 4.52 11.50 -18.87
CA PRO A 187 3.69 10.59 -18.08
C PRO A 187 2.58 9.89 -18.88
N SER A 188 1.97 10.56 -19.88
CA SER A 188 0.94 9.94 -20.72
C SER A 188 1.50 8.86 -21.62
N SER A 189 2.64 9.13 -22.27
CA SER A 189 3.34 8.13 -23.09
C SER A 189 3.83 6.96 -22.25
N ASN A 190 4.37 7.25 -21.06
CA ASN A 190 4.80 6.24 -20.11
C ASN A 190 3.62 5.39 -19.61
N PHE A 191 2.46 6.01 -19.33
CA PHE A 191 1.26 5.26 -18.95
C PHE A 191 0.79 4.34 -20.09
N TRP A 192 0.88 4.76 -21.33
CA TRP A 192 0.64 3.89 -22.49
C TRP A 192 1.57 2.68 -22.49
N SER A 193 2.87 2.89 -22.23
CA SER A 193 3.83 1.80 -22.09
C SER A 193 3.52 0.86 -20.92
N VAL A 194 2.93 1.37 -19.83
CA VAL A 194 2.45 0.52 -18.72
C VAL A 194 1.29 -0.36 -19.20
N LEU A 195 0.31 0.18 -19.92
CA LEU A 195 -0.78 -0.62 -20.49
C LEU A 195 -0.27 -1.68 -21.47
N GLU A 196 0.76 -1.34 -22.27
CA GLU A 196 1.44 -2.27 -23.16
C GLU A 196 2.09 -3.43 -22.39
N TYR A 197 2.87 -3.11 -21.36
CA TYR A 197 3.47 -4.11 -20.49
C TYR A 197 2.42 -5.01 -19.82
N LEU A 198 1.32 -4.43 -19.30
CA LEU A 198 0.24 -5.19 -18.67
C LEU A 198 -0.47 -6.12 -19.67
N ASN A 199 -0.53 -5.75 -20.95
CA ASN A 199 -1.08 -6.61 -22.00
C ASN A 199 -0.11 -7.72 -22.44
N ASP A 200 1.17 -7.42 -22.59
CA ASP A 200 2.10 -8.29 -23.31
C ASP A 200 2.99 -9.14 -22.37
N ASN A 201 3.32 -8.65 -21.18
CA ASN A 201 4.35 -9.25 -20.33
C ASN A 201 3.90 -9.61 -18.90
N PHE A 202 2.75 -9.10 -18.45
CA PHE A 202 2.39 -9.08 -17.02
C PHE A 202 2.15 -10.48 -16.42
N ILE A 203 1.50 -11.40 -17.15
CA ILE A 203 1.05 -12.69 -16.59
C ILE A 203 2.23 -13.51 -16.08
N ASP A 204 3.27 -13.64 -16.89
CA ASP A 204 4.40 -14.52 -16.60
C ASP A 204 5.59 -13.81 -15.93
N LYS A 205 5.48 -12.49 -15.77
CA LYS A 205 6.56 -11.72 -15.18
C LYS A 205 6.64 -11.93 -13.66
N ARG A 206 7.79 -12.39 -13.23
CA ARG A 206 8.10 -12.53 -11.80
C ARG A 206 8.54 -11.19 -11.22
N ILE A 207 7.89 -10.75 -10.16
CA ILE A 207 8.22 -9.53 -9.42
C ILE A 207 8.50 -9.89 -7.97
N LEU A 208 9.73 -9.65 -7.53
CA LEU A 208 10.17 -9.84 -6.17
C LEU A 208 9.80 -8.64 -5.29
N ASP A 209 9.52 -8.89 -4.04
CA ASP A 209 9.39 -7.86 -3.02
C ASP A 209 10.76 -7.25 -2.71
N PRO A 210 10.97 -5.93 -2.93
CA PRO A 210 12.24 -5.29 -2.62
C PRO A 210 12.58 -5.27 -1.12
N ALA A 211 11.57 -5.48 -0.27
CA ALA A 211 11.74 -5.54 1.18
C ALA A 211 11.92 -6.98 1.71
N ASN A 212 11.64 -7.99 0.88
CA ASN A 212 11.77 -9.40 1.24
C ASN A 212 11.95 -10.25 -0.02
N THR A 213 13.17 -10.49 -0.42
CA THR A 213 13.49 -11.23 -1.65
C THR A 213 13.03 -12.67 -1.67
N ASN A 214 12.59 -13.23 -0.52
CA ASN A 214 11.92 -14.53 -0.45
C ASN A 214 10.41 -14.46 -0.76
N ASN A 215 9.86 -13.23 -0.91
CA ASN A 215 8.47 -13.00 -1.23
C ASN A 215 8.31 -12.64 -2.71
N MET A 216 7.54 -13.44 -3.42
CA MET A 216 7.22 -13.20 -4.82
C MET A 216 5.89 -12.45 -4.91
N ILE A 217 5.94 -11.12 -5.04
CA ILE A 217 4.74 -10.27 -5.13
C ILE A 217 3.82 -10.68 -6.29
N SER A 218 4.38 -11.19 -7.38
CA SER A 218 3.58 -11.68 -8.51
C SER A 218 2.72 -12.90 -8.17
N ASP A 219 2.94 -13.56 -7.04
CA ASP A 219 2.12 -14.69 -6.59
C ASP A 219 0.91 -14.24 -5.73
N ASP A 220 0.79 -12.94 -5.46
CA ASP A 220 -0.36 -12.36 -4.74
C ASP A 220 -1.68 -12.41 -5.54
N LEU A 221 -1.60 -12.66 -6.86
CA LEU A 221 -2.77 -12.83 -7.74
C LEU A 221 -2.76 -14.20 -8.40
N TYR A 222 -3.94 -14.82 -8.44
CA TYR A 222 -4.15 -15.99 -9.27
C TYR A 222 -4.10 -15.65 -10.76
N LYS A 223 -3.89 -16.67 -11.59
CA LYS A 223 -3.77 -16.48 -13.03
C LYS A 223 -4.99 -15.78 -13.64
N TYR A 224 -6.21 -16.16 -13.26
CA TYR A 224 -7.45 -15.55 -13.76
C TYR A 224 -7.58 -14.06 -13.41
N GLU A 225 -7.03 -13.63 -12.26
CA GLU A 225 -7.01 -12.22 -11.85
C GLU A 225 -6.02 -11.42 -12.69
N LYS A 226 -4.85 -11.99 -12.96
CA LYS A 226 -3.88 -11.40 -13.90
C LYS A 226 -4.45 -11.29 -15.31
N GLU A 227 -5.16 -12.32 -15.79
CA GLU A 227 -5.83 -12.32 -17.08
C GLU A 227 -6.92 -11.24 -17.18
N ALA A 228 -7.64 -10.95 -16.08
CA ALA A 228 -8.60 -9.85 -16.05
C ALA A 228 -7.93 -8.48 -16.22
N ILE A 229 -6.78 -8.28 -15.58
CA ILE A 229 -5.97 -7.06 -15.72
C ILE A 229 -5.43 -6.94 -17.15
N GLN A 230 -4.87 -8.03 -17.71
CA GLN A 230 -4.36 -8.09 -19.07
C GLN A 230 -5.45 -7.75 -20.10
N ARG A 231 -6.62 -8.39 -20.00
CA ARG A 231 -7.75 -8.14 -20.90
C ARG A 231 -8.16 -6.68 -20.86
N LYS A 232 -8.25 -6.09 -19.67
CA LYS A 232 -8.60 -4.66 -19.52
C LYS A 232 -7.53 -3.74 -20.08
N ALA A 233 -6.25 -4.07 -19.93
CA ALA A 233 -5.17 -3.33 -20.57
C ALA A 233 -5.24 -3.38 -22.10
N LYS A 234 -5.54 -4.57 -22.67
CA LYS A 234 -5.77 -4.75 -24.10
C LYS A 234 -6.95 -3.92 -24.60
N GLU A 235 -8.09 -3.96 -23.91
CA GLU A 235 -9.28 -3.16 -24.24
C GLU A 235 -8.96 -1.67 -24.22
N SER A 236 -8.24 -1.20 -23.18
CA SER A 236 -7.82 0.20 -23.03
C SER A 236 -6.92 0.65 -24.17
N ARG A 237 -6.00 -0.20 -24.63
CA ARG A 237 -5.13 0.10 -25.77
C ARG A 237 -5.88 0.18 -27.11
N GLY A 238 -7.05 -0.45 -27.23
CA GLY A 238 -7.93 -0.37 -28.40
C GLY A 238 -8.76 0.91 -28.45
N GLN A 239 -8.81 1.72 -27.39
CA GLN A 239 -9.63 2.93 -27.35
C GLN A 239 -9.02 4.07 -28.15
N LYS A 240 -9.88 4.86 -28.80
CA LYS A 240 -9.47 6.01 -29.60
C LYS A 240 -9.13 7.24 -28.76
N TYR A 241 -9.78 7.41 -27.61
CA TYR A 241 -9.66 8.61 -26.80
C TYR A 241 -9.27 8.27 -25.37
N TRP A 242 -8.44 9.11 -24.75
CA TRP A 242 -8.01 8.97 -23.35
C TRP A 242 -9.17 8.93 -22.36
N ARG A 243 -10.22 9.70 -22.60
CA ARG A 243 -11.43 9.70 -21.76
C ARG A 243 -12.16 8.37 -21.69
N ASP A 244 -11.91 7.45 -22.63
CA ASP A 244 -12.49 6.11 -22.66
C ASP A 244 -11.60 5.09 -21.90
N ILE A 245 -10.37 5.52 -21.54
CA ILE A 245 -9.39 4.73 -20.80
C ILE A 245 -9.36 5.17 -19.34
N ILE A 246 -9.32 6.49 -19.11
CA ILE A 246 -9.15 7.10 -17.78
C ILE A 246 -9.83 8.48 -17.78
N TRP A 247 -10.71 8.76 -16.80
CA TRP A 247 -11.55 9.98 -16.75
C TRP A 247 -11.68 10.61 -15.36
#